data_5660730eceb879f0fafb978268fc257d
#
_entry.id   5660730eceb879f0fafb978268fc257d
#
_cell.length_a   1.000
_cell.length_b   1.000
_cell.length_c   1.000
_cell.angle_alpha   90.00
_cell.angle_beta   90.00
_cell.angle_gamma   90.00
#
_symmetry.space_group_name_H-M   'P 1'
#
loop_
_entity.id
_entity.type
_entity.pdbx_description
1 polymer ?
#
loop_
_entity_poly.entity_id
_entity_poly.type
_entity_poly.pdbx_seq_one_letter_code
_entity_poly.pdbx_strand_id
1 'polypeptide(L)'
;FGFFALLQSLAILLAAVLILRIEYEGHLLQVFLLAGIVTVGSVSLGIFLSTFARNELQAIQFVPVVLVPQGLLSGVIWSVDSLPGWLQVVSRCLPLTYAIDALRNTMIKGQGLTDSGVLLNALVMAGFAAFFLLLASRTVRQQVD
;
A
#
# COMPACT_ATOMS: atom_id res chain seq x y z
N PHE A 1 6.97 -15.26 -1.79
CA PHE A 1 6.67 -13.96 -2.41
C PHE A 1 6.79 -12.81 -1.43
N GLY A 2 6.21 -12.90 -0.21
CA GLY A 2 6.27 -11.81 0.78
C GLY A 2 7.70 -11.44 1.19
N PHE A 3 8.58 -12.40 1.35
CA PHE A 3 9.99 -12.14 1.66
C PHE A 3 10.70 -11.34 0.55
N PHE A 4 10.50 -11.73 -0.70
CA PHE A 4 11.08 -11.01 -1.84
C PHE A 4 10.50 -9.59 -1.96
N ALA A 5 9.20 -9.42 -1.73
CA ALA A 5 8.56 -8.12 -1.75
C ALA A 5 9.10 -7.19 -0.64
N LEU A 6 9.34 -7.70 0.57
CA LEU A 6 9.98 -6.94 1.65
C LEU A 6 11.42 -6.58 1.32
N LEU A 7 12.18 -7.52 0.76
CA LEU A 7 13.56 -7.27 0.33
C LEU A 7 13.61 -6.19 -0.77
N GLN A 8 12.71 -6.27 -1.75
CA GLN A 8 12.58 -5.25 -2.80
C GLN A 8 12.19 -3.89 -2.22
N SER A 9 11.25 -3.83 -1.29
CA SER A 9 10.85 -2.60 -0.61
C SER A 9 12.02 -1.96 0.13
N LEU A 10 12.82 -2.77 0.84
CA LEU A 10 14.03 -2.29 1.50
C LEU A 10 15.06 -1.75 0.49
N ALA A 11 15.29 -2.48 -0.60
CA ALA A 11 16.22 -2.05 -1.65
C ALA A 11 15.82 -0.72 -2.28
N ILE A 12 14.52 -0.53 -2.57
CA ILE A 12 13.99 0.72 -3.11
C ILE A 12 14.16 1.87 -2.10
N LEU A 13 13.86 1.63 -0.83
CA LEU A 13 14.02 2.63 0.22
C LEU A 13 15.49 3.04 0.39
N LEU A 14 16.41 2.08 0.43
CA LEU A 14 17.85 2.35 0.48
C LEU A 14 18.33 3.10 -0.77
N ALA A 15 17.87 2.72 -1.96
CA ALA A 15 18.19 3.44 -3.19
C ALA A 15 17.68 4.89 -3.15
N ALA A 16 16.46 5.11 -2.67
CA ALA A 16 15.89 6.45 -2.53
C ALA A 16 16.73 7.33 -1.58
N VAL A 17 17.15 6.80 -0.46
CA VAL A 17 17.95 7.56 0.53
C VAL A 17 19.39 7.74 0.08
N LEU A 18 20.06 6.66 -0.40
CA LEU A 18 21.49 6.69 -0.68
C LEU A 18 21.84 7.28 -2.06
N ILE A 19 21.03 6.98 -3.08
CA ILE A 19 21.28 7.38 -4.47
C ILE A 19 20.62 8.71 -4.76
N LEU A 20 19.32 8.83 -4.47
CA LEU A 20 18.54 10.05 -4.73
C LEU A 20 18.74 11.12 -3.66
N ARG A 21 19.35 10.76 -2.52
CA ARG A 21 19.59 11.68 -1.38
C ARG A 21 18.36 12.46 -0.98
N ILE A 22 17.22 11.76 -0.94
CA ILE A 22 15.96 12.38 -0.51
C ILE A 22 16.12 12.80 0.95
N GLU A 23 15.91 14.09 1.20
CA GLU A 23 15.86 14.63 2.56
C GLU A 23 14.59 14.10 3.24
N TYR A 24 14.76 13.54 4.43
CA TYR A 24 13.66 13.04 5.24
C TYR A 24 13.85 13.50 6.70
N GLU A 25 12.79 13.92 7.36
CA GLU A 25 12.83 14.38 8.75
C GLU A 25 12.51 13.27 9.76
N GLY A 26 11.93 12.14 9.28
CA GLY A 26 11.51 11.02 10.11
C GLY A 26 12.58 9.94 10.34
N HIS A 27 12.27 8.95 11.18
CA HIS A 27 13.13 7.79 11.37
C HIS A 27 12.98 6.78 10.23
N LEU A 28 14.09 6.41 9.59
CA LEU A 28 14.12 5.44 8.48
C LEU A 28 13.46 4.10 8.83
N LEU A 29 13.61 3.66 10.08
CA LEU A 29 12.97 2.44 10.58
C LEU A 29 11.43 2.53 10.53
N GLN A 30 10.86 3.69 10.85
CA GLN A 30 9.41 3.90 10.79
C GLN A 30 8.89 3.85 9.36
N VAL A 31 9.60 4.47 8.43
CA VAL A 31 9.30 4.43 7.00
C VAL A 31 9.34 2.98 6.49
N PHE A 32 10.35 2.21 6.92
CA PHE A 32 10.46 0.79 6.55
C PHE A 32 9.33 -0.06 7.14
N LEU A 33 8.92 0.17 8.38
CA LEU A 33 7.77 -0.51 8.99
C LEU A 33 6.47 -0.21 8.24
N LEU A 34 6.23 1.06 7.90
CA LEU A 34 5.07 1.47 7.10
C LEU A 34 5.09 0.82 5.71
N ALA A 35 6.25 0.84 5.05
CA ALA A 35 6.43 0.17 3.75
C ALA A 35 6.19 -1.34 3.85
N GLY A 36 6.57 -1.97 4.98
CA GLY A 36 6.29 -3.37 5.27
C GLY A 36 4.79 -3.67 5.33
N ILE A 37 4.02 -2.84 6.03
CA ILE A 37 2.55 -2.99 6.10
C ILE A 37 1.92 -2.85 4.71
N VAL A 38 2.35 -1.86 3.91
CA VAL A 38 1.91 -1.68 2.52
C VAL A 38 2.23 -2.92 1.69
N THR A 39 3.44 -3.45 1.83
CA THR A 39 3.90 -4.63 1.10
C THR A 39 3.03 -5.85 1.40
N VAL A 40 2.77 -6.13 2.68
CA VAL A 40 1.89 -7.24 3.10
C VAL A 40 0.48 -7.05 2.53
N GLY A 41 -0.07 -5.85 2.62
CA GLY A 41 -1.39 -5.52 2.07
C GLY A 41 -1.45 -5.70 0.55
N SER A 42 -0.44 -5.24 -0.16
CA SER A 42 -0.35 -5.35 -1.63
C SER A 42 -0.22 -6.80 -2.10
N VAL A 43 0.63 -7.60 -1.43
CA VAL A 43 0.77 -9.03 -1.73
C VAL A 43 -0.54 -9.77 -1.46
N SER A 44 -1.20 -9.49 -0.34
CA SER A 44 -2.50 -10.10 0.00
C SER A 44 -3.59 -9.75 -1.02
N LEU A 45 -3.65 -8.48 -1.45
CA LEU A 45 -4.55 -8.04 -2.50
C LEU A 45 -4.25 -8.74 -3.83
N GLY A 46 -2.97 -8.85 -4.20
CA GLY A 46 -2.54 -9.55 -5.41
C GLY A 46 -2.96 -11.03 -5.42
N ILE A 47 -2.75 -11.74 -4.31
CA ILE A 47 -3.18 -13.13 -4.15
C ILE A 47 -4.71 -13.22 -4.27
N PHE A 48 -5.44 -12.34 -3.59
CA PHE A 48 -6.90 -12.29 -3.67
C PHE A 48 -7.39 -12.07 -5.11
N LEU A 49 -6.83 -11.09 -5.83
CA LEU A 49 -7.18 -10.82 -7.23
C LEU A 49 -6.85 -11.99 -8.15
N SER A 50 -5.74 -12.68 -7.92
CA SER A 50 -5.33 -13.83 -8.72
C SER A 50 -6.33 -14.98 -8.66
N THR A 51 -7.12 -15.08 -7.58
CA THR A 51 -8.15 -16.13 -7.45
C THR A 51 -9.33 -15.94 -8.41
N PHE A 52 -9.54 -14.73 -8.93
CA PHE A 52 -10.56 -14.44 -9.94
C PHE A 52 -10.06 -14.62 -11.38
N ALA A 53 -8.77 -14.75 -11.57
CA ALA A 53 -8.18 -14.92 -12.89
C ALA A 53 -8.34 -16.38 -13.36
N ARG A 54 -8.88 -16.57 -14.54
CA ARG A 54 -9.05 -17.89 -15.18
C ARG A 54 -7.80 -18.34 -15.93
N ASN A 55 -6.92 -17.42 -16.27
CA ASN A 55 -5.66 -17.67 -16.95
C ASN A 55 -4.63 -16.56 -16.59
N GLU A 56 -3.37 -16.81 -16.91
CA GLU A 56 -2.27 -15.89 -16.61
C GLU A 56 -2.45 -14.51 -17.28
N LEU A 57 -2.96 -14.46 -18.49
CA LEU A 57 -3.19 -13.21 -19.22
C LEU A 57 -4.22 -12.33 -18.50
N GLN A 58 -5.29 -12.92 -17.99
CA GLN A 58 -6.31 -12.21 -17.22
C GLN A 58 -5.74 -11.70 -15.88
N ALA A 59 -4.90 -12.50 -15.20
CA ALA A 59 -4.23 -12.06 -13.99
C ALA A 59 -3.36 -10.81 -14.24
N ILE A 60 -2.61 -10.79 -15.33
CA ILE A 60 -1.79 -9.64 -15.72
C ILE A 60 -2.65 -8.40 -16.04
N GLN A 61 -3.82 -8.59 -16.65
CA GLN A 61 -4.74 -7.49 -16.96
C GLN A 61 -5.35 -6.83 -15.71
N PHE A 62 -5.48 -7.55 -14.59
CA PHE A 62 -5.94 -6.95 -13.33
C PHE A 62 -4.93 -5.94 -12.76
N VAL A 63 -3.64 -6.10 -13.04
CA VAL A 63 -2.60 -5.22 -12.52
C VAL A 63 -2.88 -3.75 -12.90
N PRO A 64 -2.97 -3.36 -14.18
CA PRO A 64 -3.24 -1.96 -14.54
C PRO A 64 -4.64 -1.50 -14.10
N VAL A 65 -5.65 -2.38 -14.15
CA VAL A 65 -7.03 -2.05 -13.75
C VAL A 65 -7.11 -1.67 -12.27
N VAL A 66 -6.29 -2.27 -11.42
CA VAL A 66 -6.25 -1.95 -9.99
C VAL A 66 -5.25 -0.86 -9.66
N LEU A 67 -4.03 -0.92 -10.25
CA LEU A 67 -2.96 0.02 -9.90
C LEU A 67 -3.19 1.43 -10.46
N VAL A 68 -3.74 1.57 -11.67
CA VAL A 68 -3.95 2.89 -12.28
C VAL A 68 -4.94 3.73 -11.48
N PRO A 69 -6.16 3.26 -11.13
CA PRO A 69 -7.05 4.02 -10.28
C PRO A 69 -6.47 4.31 -8.90
N GLN A 70 -5.78 3.33 -8.28
CA GLN A 70 -5.13 3.55 -7.00
C GLN A 70 -4.04 4.64 -7.09
N GLY A 71 -3.18 4.60 -8.10
CA GLY A 71 -2.13 5.60 -8.30
C GLY A 71 -2.69 7.00 -8.54
N LEU A 72 -3.75 7.11 -9.33
CA LEU A 72 -4.39 8.40 -9.63
C LEU A 72 -5.16 9.00 -8.44
N LEU A 73 -5.84 8.17 -7.67
CA LEU A 73 -6.75 8.62 -6.61
C LEU A 73 -6.12 8.66 -5.22
N SER A 74 -4.98 7.98 -5.00
CA SER A 74 -4.37 7.84 -3.68
C SER A 74 -3.63 9.07 -3.15
N GLY A 75 -3.54 10.13 -3.94
CA GLY A 75 -2.80 11.34 -3.53
C GLY A 75 -1.32 11.33 -3.91
N VAL A 76 -0.86 10.38 -4.73
CA VAL A 76 0.54 10.34 -5.23
C VAL A 76 0.83 11.53 -6.14
N ILE A 77 -0.06 11.79 -7.11
CA ILE A 77 0.15 12.81 -8.16
C ILE A 77 -0.41 14.17 -7.72
N TRP A 78 -1.61 14.16 -7.15
CA TRP A 78 -2.27 15.37 -6.61
C TRP A 78 -2.93 15.05 -5.28
N SER A 79 -3.08 16.05 -4.42
CA SER A 79 -3.70 15.84 -3.11
C SER A 79 -5.15 15.37 -3.24
N VAL A 80 -5.57 14.46 -2.35
CA VAL A 80 -6.95 13.95 -2.32
C VAL A 80 -7.97 15.09 -2.17
N ASP A 81 -7.61 16.12 -1.44
CA ASP A 81 -8.49 17.30 -1.20
C ASP A 81 -8.76 18.12 -2.46
N SER A 82 -7.92 17.99 -3.50
CA SER A 82 -8.14 18.65 -4.80
C SER A 82 -9.10 17.89 -5.72
N LEU A 83 -9.49 16.67 -5.36
CA LEU A 83 -10.43 15.86 -6.12
C LEU A 83 -11.88 16.31 -5.89
N PRO A 84 -12.79 16.11 -6.88
CA PRO A 84 -14.22 16.26 -6.65
C PRO A 84 -14.72 15.41 -5.49
N GLY A 85 -15.72 15.88 -4.73
CA GLY A 85 -16.16 15.25 -3.49
C GLY A 85 -16.48 13.76 -3.59
N TRP A 86 -17.09 13.30 -4.68
CA TRP A 86 -17.38 11.89 -4.91
C TRP A 86 -16.12 11.05 -5.13
N LEU A 87 -15.09 11.61 -5.75
CA LEU A 87 -13.79 10.94 -5.91
C LEU A 87 -12.99 10.89 -4.60
N GLN A 88 -13.15 11.89 -3.73
CA GLN A 88 -12.55 11.84 -2.39
C GLN A 88 -13.08 10.67 -1.57
N VAL A 89 -14.38 10.36 -1.67
CA VAL A 89 -14.98 9.19 -1.00
C VAL A 89 -14.37 7.90 -1.53
N VAL A 90 -14.24 7.76 -2.85
CA VAL A 90 -13.59 6.60 -3.48
C VAL A 90 -12.13 6.49 -3.05
N SER A 91 -11.40 7.61 -3.06
CA SER A 91 -10.01 7.68 -2.63
C SER A 91 -9.83 7.16 -1.19
N ARG A 92 -10.70 7.56 -0.27
CA ARG A 92 -10.66 7.13 1.14
C ARG A 92 -11.01 5.64 1.34
N CYS A 93 -11.58 4.98 0.33
CA CYS A 93 -11.79 3.53 0.34
C CYS A 93 -10.55 2.75 -0.14
N LEU A 94 -9.53 3.43 -0.66
CA LEU A 94 -8.32 2.80 -1.19
C LEU A 94 -7.23 2.69 -0.11
N PRO A 95 -6.63 1.50 0.09
CA PRO A 95 -5.57 1.33 1.08
C PRO A 95 -4.32 2.16 0.77
N LEU A 96 -4.03 2.40 -0.51
CA LEU A 96 -2.88 3.17 -0.93
C LEU A 96 -2.96 4.65 -0.50
N THR A 97 -4.15 5.21 -0.36
CA THR A 97 -4.35 6.59 0.15
C THR A 97 -3.76 6.75 1.55
N TYR A 98 -4.08 5.83 2.45
CA TYR A 98 -3.55 5.83 3.82
C TYR A 98 -2.05 5.57 3.88
N ALA A 99 -1.54 4.73 2.96
CA ALA A 99 -0.11 4.48 2.81
C ALA A 99 0.65 5.76 2.44
N ILE A 100 0.16 6.48 1.43
CA ILE A 100 0.77 7.73 0.98
C ILE A 100 0.72 8.80 2.08
N ASP A 101 -0.42 8.94 2.76
CA ASP A 101 -0.55 9.92 3.85
C ASP A 101 0.36 9.59 5.03
N ALA A 102 0.47 8.31 5.43
CA ALA A 102 1.36 7.88 6.50
C ALA A 102 2.83 8.15 6.13
N LEU A 103 3.26 7.73 4.94
CA LEU A 103 4.63 7.94 4.47
C LEU A 103 4.96 9.43 4.33
N ARG A 104 4.05 10.23 3.78
CA ARG A 104 4.23 11.67 3.63
C ARG A 104 4.35 12.36 4.99
N ASN A 105 3.49 12.02 5.94
CA ASN A 105 3.54 12.59 7.29
C ASN A 105 4.83 12.21 8.02
N THR A 106 5.30 10.98 7.85
CA THR A 106 6.54 10.51 8.48
C THR A 106 7.79 11.12 7.80
N MET A 107 7.85 11.13 6.46
CA MET A 107 9.04 11.57 5.74
C MET A 107 9.17 13.09 5.65
N ILE A 108 8.06 13.81 5.43
CA ILE A 108 8.08 15.26 5.18
C ILE A 108 7.85 16.05 6.47
N LYS A 109 6.96 15.58 7.34
CA LYS A 109 6.60 16.29 8.58
C LYS A 109 7.34 15.77 9.81
N GLY A 110 8.18 14.73 9.68
CA GLY A 110 8.90 14.12 10.78
C GLY A 110 8.01 13.50 11.87
N GLN A 111 6.73 13.25 11.56
CA GLN A 111 5.79 12.67 12.53
C GLN A 111 6.17 11.24 12.87
N GLY A 112 6.14 10.89 14.15
CA GLY A 112 6.42 9.54 14.61
C GLY A 112 5.23 8.60 14.44
N LEU A 113 5.48 7.28 14.56
CA LEU A 113 4.41 6.26 14.59
C LEU A 113 3.42 6.44 15.74
N THR A 114 3.81 7.18 16.78
CA THR A 114 2.96 7.49 17.94
C THR A 114 2.01 8.67 17.68
N ASP A 115 2.27 9.44 16.64
CA ASP A 115 1.38 10.54 16.26
C ASP A 115 0.04 9.99 15.75
N SER A 116 -1.06 10.57 16.22
CA SER A 116 -2.42 10.07 15.97
C SER A 116 -2.75 9.90 14.48
N GLY A 117 -2.25 10.79 13.63
CA GLY A 117 -2.47 10.73 12.18
C GLY A 117 -1.75 9.56 11.51
N VAL A 118 -0.47 9.35 11.85
CA VAL A 118 0.34 8.24 11.30
C VAL A 118 -0.16 6.91 11.85
N LEU A 119 -0.44 6.85 13.15
CA LEU A 119 -0.96 5.65 13.80
C LEU A 119 -2.30 5.22 13.20
N LEU A 120 -3.23 6.16 13.01
CA LEU A 120 -4.53 5.88 12.40
C LEU A 120 -4.36 5.29 10.99
N ASN A 121 -3.54 5.93 10.16
CA ASN A 121 -3.29 5.45 8.80
C ASN A 121 -2.64 4.06 8.81
N ALA A 122 -1.67 3.81 9.69
CA ALA A 122 -1.03 2.51 9.84
C ALA A 122 -2.02 1.42 10.29
N LEU A 123 -2.94 1.73 11.22
CA LEU A 123 -3.97 0.81 11.67
C LEU A 123 -4.98 0.50 10.56
N VAL A 124 -5.41 1.50 9.80
CA VAL A 124 -6.30 1.29 8.64
C VAL A 124 -5.63 0.40 7.60
N MET A 125 -4.36 0.65 7.28
CA MET A 125 -3.58 -0.18 6.36
C MET A 125 -3.43 -1.61 6.85
N ALA A 126 -3.10 -1.80 8.14
CA ALA A 126 -3.03 -3.13 8.75
C ALA A 126 -4.37 -3.85 8.70
N GLY A 127 -5.48 -3.13 8.91
CA GLY A 127 -6.84 -3.64 8.75
C GLY A 127 -7.13 -4.12 7.33
N PHE A 128 -6.76 -3.33 6.31
CA PHE A 128 -6.88 -3.75 4.91
C PHE A 128 -6.01 -4.98 4.59
N ALA A 129 -4.75 -4.99 5.06
CA ALA A 129 -3.86 -6.13 4.88
C ALA A 129 -4.44 -7.41 5.50
N ALA A 130 -4.94 -7.34 6.74
CA ALA A 130 -5.58 -8.45 7.41
C ALA A 130 -6.86 -8.91 6.68
N PHE A 131 -7.69 -7.98 6.23
CA PHE A 131 -8.91 -8.27 5.49
C PHE A 131 -8.62 -9.03 4.19
N PHE A 132 -7.70 -8.53 3.37
CA PHE A 132 -7.33 -9.20 2.12
C PHE A 132 -6.62 -10.54 2.36
N LEU A 133 -5.80 -10.65 3.42
CA LEU A 133 -5.16 -11.90 3.79
C LEU A 133 -6.20 -12.97 4.17
N LEU A 134 -7.22 -12.59 4.94
CA LEU A 134 -8.32 -13.49 5.32
C LEU A 134 -9.15 -13.91 4.11
N LEU A 135 -9.47 -12.97 3.21
CA LEU A 135 -10.17 -13.29 1.98
C LEU A 135 -9.36 -14.22 1.08
N ALA A 136 -8.08 -13.93 0.87
CA ALA A 136 -7.18 -14.76 0.09
C ALA A 136 -7.07 -16.18 0.69
N SER A 137 -6.92 -16.30 2.00
CA SER A 137 -6.81 -17.60 2.67
C SER A 137 -8.06 -18.47 2.55
N ARG A 138 -9.24 -17.85 2.58
CA ARG A 138 -10.52 -18.56 2.41
C ARG A 138 -10.73 -19.02 0.97
N THR A 139 -10.40 -18.15 0.01
CA THR A 139 -10.64 -18.44 -1.41
C THR A 139 -9.69 -19.53 -1.93
N VAL A 140 -8.42 -19.50 -1.50
CA VAL A 140 -7.43 -20.54 -1.86
C VAL A 140 -7.84 -21.92 -1.29
N ARG A 141 -8.40 -21.98 -0.08
CA ARG A 141 -8.90 -23.26 0.49
C ARG A 141 -10.01 -23.89 -0.34
N GLN A 142 -10.90 -23.09 -0.93
CA GLN A 142 -12.00 -23.59 -1.75
C GLN A 142 -11.58 -24.14 -3.11
N GLN A 143 -10.36 -23.87 -3.56
CA GLN A 143 -9.83 -24.38 -4.83
C GLN A 143 -9.03 -25.69 -4.67
N VAL A 144 -8.72 -26.11 -3.45
CA VAL A 144 -7.94 -27.31 -3.13
C VAL A 144 -8.82 -28.49 -2.71
N ASP A 145 -10.09 -28.27 -2.37
CA ASP A 145 -11.12 -29.28 -2.10
C ASP A 145 -11.93 -29.59 -3.37
#